data_ccc1f5ebea2c7f6c95f4e5057e085af2
#
_entry.id   ccc1f5ebea2c7f6c95f4e5057e085af2
#
_cell.length_a   1.000
_cell.length_b   1.000
_cell.length_c   1.000
_cell.angle_alpha   90.00
_cell.angle_beta   90.00
_cell.angle_gamma   90.00
#
_symmetry.space_group_name_H-M   'P 1'
#
loop_
_entity.id
_entity.type
_entity.pdbx_description
1 polymer ?
#
loop_
_entity_poly.entity_id
_entity_poly.type
_entity_poly.pdbx_seq_one_letter_code
_entity_poly.pdbx_strand_id
1 'polypeptide(L)'
;MSQTPLLSIVAAVYNGEKFLAQFFECIEQQQLDSYELILVNDGSTDNSLAVIAEWQERLQNVQVLEQENQGVSVARNTGLAAASGKYLAFPDIDDKLYPGMYRTLLEMAEKEHLDIATCNGTYVYEKRRESHPIFPLDRLPSTGVL
;
A
#
# COMPACT_ATOMS: atom_id res chain seq x y z
N MET A 1 -11.91 19.14 -13.63
CA MET A 1 -11.20 17.98 -14.20
C MET A 1 -10.46 17.30 -13.05
N SER A 2 -10.78 16.07 -12.71
CA SER A 2 -10.01 15.32 -11.70
C SER A 2 -8.62 15.07 -12.29
N GLN A 3 -7.57 15.54 -11.61
CA GLN A 3 -6.21 15.23 -12.01
C GLN A 3 -5.98 13.73 -11.77
N THR A 4 -5.35 13.06 -12.72
CA THR A 4 -4.89 11.67 -12.55
C THR A 4 -3.99 11.60 -11.30
N PRO A 5 -4.25 10.72 -10.34
CA PRO A 5 -3.41 10.60 -9.16
C PRO A 5 -2.00 10.14 -9.53
N LEU A 6 -1.01 10.58 -8.76
CA LEU A 6 0.37 10.14 -8.97
C LEU A 6 0.55 8.67 -8.56
N LEU A 7 -0.12 8.24 -7.49
CA LEU A 7 -0.04 6.89 -6.95
C LEU A 7 -1.42 6.27 -6.75
N SER A 8 -1.63 5.06 -7.25
CA SER A 8 -2.71 4.18 -6.81
C SER A 8 -2.15 3.16 -5.81
N ILE A 9 -2.70 3.17 -4.61
CA ILE A 9 -2.40 2.20 -3.56
C ILE A 9 -3.54 1.18 -3.57
N VAL A 10 -3.24 -0.06 -3.91
CA VAL A 10 -4.23 -1.14 -4.01
C VAL A 10 -3.97 -2.15 -2.90
N ALA A 11 -4.92 -2.34 -1.99
CA ALA A 11 -4.80 -3.30 -0.91
C ALA A 11 -6.00 -4.25 -0.86
N ALA A 12 -5.70 -5.55 -0.78
CA ALA A 12 -6.71 -6.58 -0.57
C ALA A 12 -7.02 -6.71 0.92
N VAL A 13 -8.30 -6.84 1.25
CA VAL A 13 -8.78 -7.00 2.62
C VAL A 13 -9.61 -8.27 2.72
N TYR A 14 -9.19 -9.18 3.60
CA TYR A 14 -9.97 -10.34 3.99
C TYR A 14 -9.79 -10.60 5.49
N ASN A 15 -10.87 -10.42 6.25
CA ASN A 15 -10.87 -10.55 7.72
C ASN A 15 -9.72 -9.78 8.38
N GLY A 16 -9.61 -8.48 8.01
CA GLY A 16 -8.50 -7.59 8.36
C GLY A 16 -8.80 -6.60 9.49
N GLU A 17 -9.94 -6.73 10.18
CA GLU A 17 -10.41 -5.80 11.22
C GLU A 17 -9.31 -5.28 12.13
N LYS A 18 -8.47 -6.16 12.64
CA LYS A 18 -7.40 -5.84 13.61
C LYS A 18 -6.21 -5.09 13.01
N PHE A 19 -6.05 -5.06 11.69
CA PHE A 19 -4.90 -4.44 11.02
C PHE A 19 -5.26 -3.10 10.37
N LEU A 20 -6.52 -2.92 10.01
CA LEU A 20 -6.97 -1.79 9.19
C LEU A 20 -6.68 -0.43 9.83
N ALA A 21 -6.90 -0.26 11.15
CA ALA A 21 -6.62 1.00 11.82
C ALA A 21 -5.14 1.39 11.66
N GLN A 22 -4.22 0.47 11.96
CA GLN A 22 -2.78 0.70 11.80
C GLN A 22 -2.40 0.94 10.34
N PHE A 23 -3.00 0.22 9.41
CA PHE A 23 -2.77 0.40 7.97
C PHE A 23 -3.15 1.82 7.53
N PHE A 24 -4.33 2.30 7.88
CA PHE A 24 -4.76 3.67 7.55
C PHE A 24 -3.85 4.74 8.18
N GLU A 25 -3.44 4.57 9.43
CA GLU A 25 -2.46 5.46 10.07
C GLU A 25 -1.13 5.49 9.29
N CYS A 26 -0.67 4.34 8.83
CA CYS A 26 0.52 4.26 7.97
C CYS A 26 0.32 5.01 6.64
N ILE A 27 -0.87 4.96 6.03
CA ILE A 27 -1.18 5.71 4.80
C ILE A 27 -1.18 7.22 5.07
N GLU A 28 -1.81 7.70 6.15
CA GLU A 28 -1.76 9.12 6.54
C GLU A 28 -0.31 9.61 6.71
N GLN A 29 0.56 8.80 7.32
CA GLN A 29 1.97 9.13 7.56
C GLN A 29 2.81 9.19 6.27
N GLN A 30 2.29 8.72 5.13
CA GLN A 30 2.99 8.87 3.85
C GLN A 30 2.99 10.32 3.36
N GLN A 31 2.04 11.16 3.81
CA GLN A 31 1.91 12.58 3.46
C GLN A 31 1.94 12.80 1.94
N LEU A 32 1.09 12.08 1.24
CA LEU A 32 0.98 12.12 -0.22
C LEU A 32 0.00 13.22 -0.65
N ASP A 33 0.40 14.04 -1.61
CA ASP A 33 -0.43 15.14 -2.15
C ASP A 33 -1.39 14.65 -3.24
N SER A 34 -1.02 13.59 -3.95
CA SER A 34 -1.77 13.08 -5.11
C SER A 34 -1.78 11.56 -5.13
N TYR A 35 -2.81 10.98 -4.56
CA TYR A 35 -2.99 9.52 -4.53
C TYR A 35 -4.47 9.13 -4.51
N GLU A 36 -4.73 7.88 -4.81
CA GLU A 36 -5.97 7.17 -4.51
C GLU A 36 -5.66 5.88 -3.73
N LEU A 37 -6.54 5.52 -2.81
CA LEU A 37 -6.47 4.28 -2.05
C LEU A 37 -7.65 3.41 -2.48
N ILE A 38 -7.36 2.24 -3.05
CA ILE A 38 -8.35 1.27 -3.50
C ILE A 38 -8.26 0.05 -2.60
N LEU A 39 -9.29 -0.15 -1.79
CA LEU A 39 -9.44 -1.31 -0.94
C LEU A 39 -10.37 -2.30 -1.61
N VAL A 40 -9.95 -3.54 -1.73
CA VAL A 40 -10.78 -4.61 -2.25
C VAL A 40 -11.13 -5.57 -1.13
N ASN A 41 -12.36 -5.51 -0.67
CA ASN A 41 -12.90 -6.44 0.32
C ASN A 41 -13.21 -7.77 -0.36
N ASP A 42 -12.39 -8.77 -0.09
CA ASP A 42 -12.48 -10.12 -0.66
C ASP A 42 -13.40 -11.02 0.18
N GLY A 43 -14.63 -10.54 0.43
CA GLY A 43 -15.64 -11.32 1.14
C GLY A 43 -15.37 -11.46 2.65
N SER A 44 -14.90 -10.42 3.34
CA SER A 44 -14.70 -10.44 4.80
C SER A 44 -15.99 -10.73 5.55
N THR A 45 -15.87 -11.50 6.63
CA THR A 45 -16.98 -11.89 7.52
C THR A 45 -16.87 -11.26 8.92
N ASP A 46 -15.78 -10.53 9.17
CA ASP A 46 -15.53 -9.75 10.40
C ASP A 46 -16.00 -8.29 10.25
N ASN A 47 -15.61 -7.39 11.16
CA ASN A 47 -15.98 -5.97 11.10
C ASN A 47 -15.12 -5.13 10.13
N SER A 48 -14.36 -5.74 9.21
CA SER A 48 -13.47 -5.00 8.29
C SER A 48 -14.19 -3.87 7.56
N LEU A 49 -15.39 -4.13 7.01
CA LEU A 49 -16.16 -3.09 6.30
C LEU A 49 -16.59 -1.92 7.20
N ALA A 50 -16.93 -2.20 8.47
CA ALA A 50 -17.30 -1.13 9.41
C ALA A 50 -16.09 -0.23 9.71
N VAL A 51 -14.90 -0.83 9.94
CA VAL A 51 -13.66 -0.08 10.15
C VAL A 51 -13.30 0.76 8.91
N ILE A 52 -13.44 0.19 7.72
CA ILE A 52 -13.18 0.92 6.46
C ILE A 52 -14.13 2.12 6.35
N ALA A 53 -15.42 1.95 6.63
CA ALA A 53 -16.41 3.03 6.56
C ALA A 53 -16.06 4.20 7.49
N GLU A 54 -15.64 3.93 8.72
CA GLU A 54 -15.19 4.96 9.67
C GLU A 54 -13.98 5.76 9.12
N TRP A 55 -13.05 5.10 8.46
CA TRP A 55 -11.88 5.76 7.90
C TRP A 55 -12.17 6.52 6.60
N GLN A 56 -13.15 6.09 5.81
CA GLN A 56 -13.60 6.84 4.64
C GLN A 56 -14.16 8.24 4.98
N GLU A 57 -14.68 8.45 6.19
CA GLU A 57 -15.08 9.77 6.66
C GLU A 57 -13.89 10.70 6.93
N ARG A 58 -12.73 10.15 7.22
CA ARG A 58 -11.48 10.87 7.58
C ARG A 58 -10.55 11.07 6.40
N LEU A 59 -10.41 10.05 5.56
CA LEU A 59 -9.52 10.04 4.41
C LEU A 59 -10.29 10.35 3.13
N GLN A 60 -9.84 11.33 2.40
CA GLN A 60 -10.31 11.57 1.05
C GLN A 60 -9.65 10.58 0.07
N ASN A 61 -10.29 10.33 -1.07
CA ASN A 61 -9.76 9.47 -2.14
C ASN A 61 -9.67 7.96 -1.79
N VAL A 62 -10.55 7.46 -0.94
CA VAL A 62 -10.68 6.03 -0.64
C VAL A 62 -11.85 5.43 -1.43
N GLN A 63 -11.52 4.50 -2.31
CA GLN A 63 -12.50 3.67 -3.02
C GLN A 63 -12.53 2.27 -2.40
N VAL A 64 -13.73 1.75 -2.19
CA VAL A 64 -13.92 0.38 -1.70
C VAL A 64 -14.62 -0.43 -2.79
N LEU A 65 -14.06 -1.56 -3.13
CA LEU A 65 -14.63 -2.57 -4.02
C LEU A 65 -14.93 -3.83 -3.20
N GLU A 66 -16.03 -4.47 -3.50
CA GLU A 66 -16.44 -5.71 -2.83
C GLU A 66 -16.53 -6.84 -3.83
N GLN A 67 -16.07 -8.01 -3.44
CA GLN A 67 -16.21 -9.25 -4.21
C GLN A 67 -16.43 -10.43 -3.28
N GLU A 68 -16.94 -11.55 -3.83
CA GLU A 68 -16.90 -12.83 -3.13
C GLU A 68 -15.45 -13.28 -2.98
N ASN A 69 -15.14 -14.02 -1.91
CA ASN A 69 -13.76 -14.45 -1.65
C ASN A 69 -13.20 -15.28 -2.79
N GLN A 70 -12.17 -14.77 -3.44
CA GLN A 70 -11.46 -15.40 -4.55
C GLN A 70 -9.94 -15.39 -4.35
N GLY A 71 -9.49 -14.90 -3.21
CA GLY A 71 -8.08 -14.85 -2.82
C GLY A 71 -7.37 -13.56 -3.22
N VAL A 72 -6.27 -13.30 -2.56
CA VAL A 72 -5.51 -12.05 -2.61
C VAL A 72 -5.09 -11.64 -4.03
N SER A 73 -4.74 -12.59 -4.89
CA SER A 73 -4.32 -12.29 -6.27
C SER A 73 -5.46 -11.75 -7.12
N VAL A 74 -6.67 -12.34 -6.98
CA VAL A 74 -7.86 -11.85 -7.70
C VAL A 74 -8.27 -10.48 -7.15
N ALA A 75 -8.26 -10.30 -5.82
CA ALA A 75 -8.56 -9.02 -5.20
C ALA A 75 -7.60 -7.91 -5.68
N ARG A 76 -6.29 -8.18 -5.73
CA ARG A 76 -5.30 -7.23 -6.29
C ARG A 76 -5.58 -6.91 -7.76
N ASN A 77 -5.94 -7.89 -8.58
CA ASN A 77 -6.29 -7.66 -9.99
C ASN A 77 -7.57 -6.83 -10.13
N THR A 78 -8.57 -7.04 -9.29
CA THR A 78 -9.79 -6.22 -9.23
C THR A 78 -9.44 -4.76 -8.91
N GLY A 79 -8.60 -4.52 -7.91
CA GLY A 79 -8.14 -3.18 -7.57
C GLY A 79 -7.26 -2.56 -8.67
N LEU A 80 -6.38 -3.33 -9.29
CA LEU A 80 -5.57 -2.89 -10.43
C LEU A 80 -6.43 -2.42 -11.61
N ALA A 81 -7.52 -3.12 -11.91
CA ALA A 81 -8.43 -2.73 -12.98
C ALA A 81 -9.15 -1.39 -12.71
N ALA A 82 -9.29 -0.99 -11.46
CA ALA A 82 -9.89 0.29 -11.04
C ALA A 82 -8.85 1.42 -10.87
N ALA A 83 -7.56 1.09 -10.82
CA ALA A 83 -6.48 2.04 -10.60
C ALA A 83 -6.29 2.97 -11.82
N SER A 84 -6.07 4.26 -11.52
CA SER A 84 -5.86 5.30 -12.55
C SER A 84 -4.53 6.06 -12.38
N GLY A 85 -3.79 5.79 -11.31
CA GLY A 85 -2.54 6.47 -11.00
C GLY A 85 -1.40 6.16 -11.96
N LYS A 86 -0.46 7.10 -12.05
CA LYS A 86 0.76 6.92 -12.84
C LYS A 86 1.63 5.77 -12.31
N TYR A 87 1.72 5.63 -10.98
CA TYR A 87 2.42 4.55 -10.29
C TYR A 87 1.44 3.69 -9.49
N LEU A 88 1.86 2.47 -9.18
CA LEU A 88 1.08 1.48 -8.45
C LEU A 88 1.86 0.96 -7.24
N ALA A 89 1.19 0.79 -6.11
CA ALA A 89 1.71 0.11 -4.94
C ALA A 89 0.70 -0.93 -4.44
N PHE A 90 1.20 -2.06 -3.97
CA PHE A 90 0.38 -3.19 -3.48
C PHE A 90 0.82 -3.60 -2.07
N PRO A 91 0.60 -2.75 -1.05
CA PRO A 91 0.91 -3.13 0.34
C PRO A 91 -0.04 -4.21 0.84
N ASP A 92 0.44 -5.04 1.76
CA ASP A 92 -0.42 -5.86 2.60
C ASP A 92 -0.89 -5.04 3.82
N ILE A 93 -2.13 -5.26 4.25
CA ILE A 93 -2.74 -4.46 5.34
C ILE A 93 -2.12 -4.73 6.70
N ASP A 94 -1.40 -5.84 6.87
CA ASP A 94 -0.67 -6.22 8.08
C ASP A 94 0.81 -5.76 8.08
N ASP A 95 1.27 -5.17 6.97
CA ASP A 95 2.59 -4.57 6.88
C ASP A 95 2.65 -3.18 7.51
N LYS A 96 3.83 -2.84 8.06
CA LYS A 96 4.15 -1.49 8.54
C LYS A 96 4.93 -0.73 7.49
N LEU A 97 4.35 0.37 7.03
CA LEU A 97 5.02 1.29 6.13
C LEU A 97 5.76 2.37 6.94
N TYR A 98 7.03 2.61 6.65
CA TYR A 98 7.76 3.73 7.26
C TYR A 98 7.17 5.07 6.82
N PRO A 99 7.08 6.07 7.74
CA PRO A 99 6.57 7.40 7.40
C PRO A 99 7.31 8.01 6.20
N GLY A 100 6.57 8.51 5.21
CA GLY A 100 7.13 9.16 4.03
C GLY A 100 7.83 8.22 3.03
N MET A 101 7.75 6.89 3.21
CA MET A 101 8.38 5.93 2.32
C MET A 101 7.91 6.10 0.87
N TYR A 102 6.60 6.11 0.64
CA TYR A 102 6.05 6.28 -0.71
C TYR A 102 6.38 7.64 -1.30
N ARG A 103 6.36 8.71 -0.50
CA ARG A 103 6.78 10.03 -0.98
C ARG A 103 8.20 10.00 -1.49
N THR A 104 9.13 9.47 -0.72
CA THR A 104 10.55 9.37 -1.12
C THR A 104 10.72 8.54 -2.41
N LEU A 105 10.02 7.40 -2.52
CA LEU A 105 10.08 6.57 -3.72
C LEU A 105 9.52 7.29 -4.95
N LEU A 106 8.41 8.01 -4.80
CA LEU A 106 7.81 8.79 -5.88
C LEU A 106 8.69 9.95 -6.33
N GLU A 107 9.26 10.71 -5.38
CA GLU A 107 10.20 11.80 -5.68
C GLU A 107 11.41 11.28 -6.48
N MET A 108 11.94 10.13 -6.09
CA MET A 108 13.05 9.49 -6.82
C MET A 108 12.61 9.01 -8.21
N ALA A 109 11.45 8.35 -8.31
CA ALA A 109 10.92 7.85 -9.57
C ALA A 109 10.65 8.98 -10.56
N GLU A 110 10.06 10.09 -10.10
CA GLU A 110 9.81 11.27 -10.95
C GLU A 110 11.11 11.96 -11.39
N LYS A 111 12.05 12.15 -10.46
CA LYS A 111 13.31 12.83 -10.73
C LYS A 111 14.19 12.07 -11.71
N GLU A 112 14.30 10.76 -11.54
CA GLU A 112 15.19 9.92 -12.33
C GLU A 112 14.46 9.21 -13.49
N HIS A 113 13.16 9.50 -13.71
CA HIS A 113 12.31 8.89 -14.75
C HIS A 113 12.27 7.36 -14.68
N LEU A 114 12.08 6.81 -13.47
CA LEU A 114 12.08 5.38 -13.23
C LEU A 114 10.71 4.75 -13.46
N ASP A 115 10.69 3.58 -14.08
CA ASP A 115 9.50 2.75 -14.18
C ASP A 115 9.22 2.00 -12.87
N ILE A 116 10.26 1.68 -12.10
CA ILE A 116 10.19 0.96 -10.83
C ILE A 116 11.10 1.64 -9.81
N ALA A 117 10.55 1.94 -8.64
CA ALA A 117 11.30 2.36 -7.46
C ALA A 117 10.99 1.41 -6.30
N THR A 118 12.00 0.96 -5.59
CA THR A 118 11.85 0.03 -4.47
C THR A 118 12.73 0.44 -3.30
N CYS A 119 12.33 0.04 -2.11
CA CYS A 119 13.14 0.18 -0.91
C CYS A 119 13.37 -1.18 -0.25
N ASN A 120 14.29 -1.23 0.69
CA ASN A 120 14.49 -2.43 1.49
C ASN A 120 13.38 -2.57 2.54
N GLY A 121 13.11 -3.79 2.95
CA GLY A 121 12.18 -4.12 4.00
C GLY A 121 12.88 -4.87 5.15
N THR A 122 12.17 -5.03 6.24
CA THR A 122 12.64 -5.72 7.44
C THR A 122 11.59 -6.73 7.90
N TYR A 123 11.98 -7.97 8.09
CA TYR A 123 11.10 -8.94 8.72
C TYR A 123 11.03 -8.69 10.23
N VAL A 124 9.81 -8.55 10.76
CA VAL A 124 9.54 -8.40 12.18
C VAL A 124 8.86 -9.66 12.69
N TYR A 125 9.50 -10.37 13.60
CA TYR A 125 8.93 -11.56 14.24
C TYR A 125 8.40 -11.21 15.63
N GLU A 126 7.23 -11.70 15.99
CA GLU A 126 6.59 -11.41 17.30
C GLU A 126 7.48 -11.72 18.52
N LYS A 127 8.37 -12.72 18.41
CA LYS A 127 9.24 -13.18 19.51
C LYS A 127 10.71 -12.79 19.38
N ARG A 128 11.13 -12.22 18.26
CA ARG A 128 12.51 -11.80 18.02
C ARG A 128 12.49 -10.48 17.25
N ARG A 129 13.08 -9.44 17.84
CA ARG A 129 13.40 -8.20 17.12
C ARG A 129 14.70 -8.40 16.33
N GLU A 130 14.73 -9.32 15.42
CA GLU A 130 15.82 -9.47 14.47
C GLU A 130 15.39 -8.78 13.18
N SER A 131 16.03 -7.67 12.85
CA SER A 131 15.84 -7.00 11.57
C SER A 131 16.80 -7.58 10.57
N HIS A 132 16.29 -8.39 9.66
CA HIS A 132 17.06 -8.82 8.50
C HIS A 132 16.57 -8.04 7.28
N PRO A 133 17.45 -7.31 6.58
CA PRO A 133 17.07 -6.67 5.32
C PRO A 133 16.66 -7.75 4.31
N ILE A 134 15.57 -7.51 3.58
CA ILE A 134 15.09 -8.43 2.54
C ILE A 134 16.14 -8.57 1.45
N PHE A 135 16.83 -7.46 1.12
CA PHE A 135 17.94 -7.45 0.19
C PHE A 135 19.26 -7.20 0.94
N PRO A 136 20.26 -8.11 0.84
CA PRO A 136 21.59 -7.87 1.41
C PRO A 136 22.21 -6.61 0.79
N LEU A 137 22.52 -5.61 1.62
CA LEU A 137 23.03 -4.31 1.17
C LEU A 137 24.41 -4.42 0.46
N ASP A 138 25.18 -5.44 0.81
CA ASP A 138 26.49 -5.76 0.22
C ASP A 138 26.41 -6.28 -1.23
N ARG A 139 25.21 -6.67 -1.67
CA ARG A 139 24.94 -7.16 -3.03
C ARG A 139 24.27 -6.13 -3.92
N LEU A 140 23.94 -4.96 -3.39
CA LEU A 140 23.40 -3.88 -4.19
C LEU A 140 24.53 -3.13 -4.89
N PRO A 141 24.37 -2.74 -6.17
CA PRO A 141 25.35 -1.89 -6.83
C PRO A 141 25.48 -0.57 -6.05
N SER A 142 26.70 -0.03 -6.01
CA SER A 142 27.02 1.22 -5.29
C SER A 142 26.30 2.47 -5.82
N THR A 143 25.65 2.37 -6.96
CA THR A 143 24.77 3.36 -7.55
C THR A 143 23.37 2.77 -7.56
N GLY A 144 22.49 3.28 -6.71
CA GLY A 144 21.17 2.72 -6.40
C GLY A 144 20.11 2.80 -7.51
N VAL A 145 20.51 2.61 -8.76
CA VAL A 145 19.60 2.44 -9.89
C VAL A 145 19.77 1.01 -10.39
N LEU A 146 18.75 0.17 -10.14
CA LEU A 146 18.58 -1.12 -10.79
C LEU A 146 17.70 -0.93 -12.01
#